data_6810ac3753a575ac78faefeecbdb3e4e
#
_entry.id   6810ac3753a575ac78faefeecbdb3e4e
#
_cell.length_a   1.000
_cell.length_b   1.000
_cell.length_c   1.000
_cell.angle_alpha   90.00
_cell.angle_beta   90.00
_cell.angle_gamma   90.00
#
_symmetry.space_group_name_H-M   'P 1'
#
loop_
_entity.id
_entity.type
_entity.pdbx_description
1 polymer ?
#
loop_
_entity_poly.entity_id
_entity_poly.type
_entity_poly.pdbx_seq_one_letter_code
_entity_poly.pdbx_strand_id
1 'polypeptide(L)'
;VTKFIYVKLGLVTVGLLLVIALVSVPISVMVPLGQVLNPGTGVWVNVPPPGVGCHSGVLTVNGSSAAIVVCVTPDGFVRIASNETWAVFYEQGYLTAEYRLAQMYFMAMMTMGNLSSIVGPSVLPSDEFFRVLLTPQVTQEIVNSLNKSSFVYEALYYYTLGVNAYISTLSPRRMPIVFKVLGFKPRQWTIEDTFAIQQLLTWSLSGTADPLPFTIALLKMPPEAVYAFYPAYPPPPQYPIYPIEWNPSIYNTTGNMKYLNLYSLNPLPPGVSKQEFISAIDEAIRFYLEGDTSFRNSIVSKIIPGINPFEHYVIGLSDEGSNNWVALSPNGEAFLANDPHLTTTVPSIWIGFQLVGPGMNVVGVDFPGVPGVILGHNPYIAWGATDAEPQVVYYYVEVTSPEHPGEYYYDGSWIPFKVIHEEIYVKGVGYVPFNVVLARNGVVIANYSDVVIVMNWTGLYPTDEGATFLYFDIAQNLSGFLKGLSYFEVGIQNFAYADRYGNIGIFAW
;
A
#
# COMPACT_ATOMS: atom_id res chain seq x y z
N VAL A 1 -35.67 -48.84 -34.12
CA VAL A 1 -35.94 -47.36 -34.07
C VAL A 1 -36.15 -46.94 -32.62
N THR A 2 -36.99 -47.57 -31.83
CA THR A 2 -37.37 -47.19 -30.47
C THR A 2 -36.17 -47.19 -29.49
N LYS A 3 -35.33 -48.22 -29.49
CA LYS A 3 -34.10 -48.29 -28.66
C LYS A 3 -33.13 -47.14 -28.94
N PHE A 4 -33.01 -46.73 -30.18
CA PHE A 4 -32.10 -45.62 -30.58
C PHE A 4 -32.61 -44.27 -30.13
N ILE A 5 -33.93 -44.08 -30.05
CA ILE A 5 -34.56 -42.85 -29.53
C ILE A 5 -34.31 -42.72 -28.01
N TYR A 6 -34.47 -43.85 -27.27
CA TYR A 6 -34.20 -43.84 -25.81
C TYR A 6 -32.73 -43.55 -25.47
N VAL A 7 -31.80 -44.10 -26.27
CA VAL A 7 -30.35 -43.80 -26.09
C VAL A 7 -30.06 -42.31 -26.36
N LYS A 8 -30.62 -41.76 -27.44
CA LYS A 8 -30.45 -40.30 -27.72
C LYS A 8 -31.09 -39.44 -26.65
N LEU A 9 -32.27 -39.78 -26.16
CA LEU A 9 -32.95 -39.07 -25.09
C LEU A 9 -32.13 -39.14 -23.81
N GLY A 10 -31.58 -40.31 -23.46
CA GLY A 10 -30.69 -40.46 -22.32
C GLY A 10 -29.43 -39.62 -22.42
N LEU A 11 -28.78 -39.57 -23.58
CA LEU A 11 -27.59 -38.71 -23.80
C LEU A 11 -27.91 -37.23 -23.68
N VAL A 12 -29.05 -36.77 -24.21
CA VAL A 12 -29.51 -35.40 -24.08
C VAL A 12 -29.81 -35.05 -22.63
N THR A 13 -30.46 -35.97 -21.89
CA THR A 13 -30.77 -35.78 -20.47
C THR A 13 -29.48 -35.69 -19.64
N VAL A 14 -28.52 -36.59 -19.87
CA VAL A 14 -27.21 -36.56 -19.21
C VAL A 14 -26.47 -35.26 -19.55
N GLY A 15 -26.46 -34.85 -20.82
CA GLY A 15 -25.86 -33.60 -21.23
C GLY A 15 -26.49 -32.38 -20.53
N LEU A 16 -27.84 -32.36 -20.44
CA LEU A 16 -28.55 -31.27 -19.74
C LEU A 16 -28.23 -31.26 -18.24
N LEU A 17 -28.18 -32.44 -17.59
CA LEU A 17 -27.83 -32.53 -16.18
C LEU A 17 -26.38 -32.09 -15.91
N LEU A 18 -25.46 -32.40 -16.82
CA LEU A 18 -24.07 -31.91 -16.74
C LEU A 18 -24.01 -30.39 -16.89
N VAL A 19 -24.74 -29.79 -17.83
CA VAL A 19 -24.81 -28.33 -17.97
C VAL A 19 -25.41 -27.69 -16.73
N ILE A 20 -26.51 -28.23 -16.20
CA ILE A 20 -27.14 -27.74 -14.96
C ILE A 20 -26.15 -27.82 -13.78
N ALA A 21 -25.45 -28.94 -13.65
CA ALA A 21 -24.43 -29.08 -12.61
C ALA A 21 -23.32 -28.03 -12.77
N LEU A 22 -22.80 -27.86 -13.98
CA LEU A 22 -21.71 -26.92 -14.29
C LEU A 22 -22.10 -25.46 -14.03
N VAL A 23 -23.34 -25.06 -14.28
CA VAL A 23 -23.83 -23.71 -14.03
C VAL A 23 -24.31 -23.49 -12.59
N SER A 24 -24.54 -24.56 -11.83
CA SER A 24 -25.09 -24.48 -10.46
C SER A 24 -24.03 -24.64 -9.36
N VAL A 25 -22.84 -25.15 -9.70
CA VAL A 25 -21.76 -25.37 -8.73
C VAL A 25 -20.77 -24.20 -8.77
N PRO A 26 -20.32 -23.68 -7.62
CA PRO A 26 -19.24 -22.69 -7.55
C PRO A 26 -17.95 -23.22 -8.18
N ILE A 27 -17.24 -22.36 -8.91
CA ILE A 27 -15.93 -22.68 -9.48
C ILE A 27 -14.87 -21.96 -8.67
N SER A 28 -14.10 -22.72 -7.88
CA SER A 28 -13.10 -22.15 -6.98
C SER A 28 -13.74 -21.11 -6.03
N VAL A 29 -13.23 -19.89 -6.00
CA VAL A 29 -13.70 -18.77 -5.16
C VAL A 29 -14.92 -18.03 -5.72
N MET A 30 -15.27 -18.32 -6.99
CA MET A 30 -16.38 -17.65 -7.70
C MET A 30 -17.74 -18.24 -7.33
N VAL A 31 -18.79 -17.43 -7.47
CA VAL A 31 -20.17 -17.93 -7.43
C VAL A 31 -20.46 -18.87 -8.61
N PRO A 32 -21.55 -19.68 -8.54
CA PRO A 32 -21.96 -20.52 -9.66
C PRO A 32 -22.03 -19.76 -10.98
N LEU A 33 -21.56 -20.40 -12.07
CA LEU A 33 -21.51 -19.78 -13.40
C LEU A 33 -22.87 -19.26 -13.85
N GLY A 34 -23.96 -19.90 -13.45
CA GLY A 34 -25.31 -19.43 -13.73
C GLY A 34 -25.66 -18.09 -13.10
N GLN A 35 -25.08 -17.73 -11.96
CA GLN A 35 -25.20 -16.40 -11.35
C GLN A 35 -24.33 -15.38 -12.08
N VAL A 36 -23.08 -15.75 -12.42
CA VAL A 36 -22.16 -14.89 -13.18
C VAL A 36 -22.77 -14.51 -14.54
N LEU A 37 -23.37 -15.46 -15.23
CA LEU A 37 -23.95 -15.28 -16.56
C LEU A 37 -25.42 -14.87 -16.55
N ASN A 38 -26.03 -14.56 -15.41
CA ASN A 38 -27.42 -14.19 -15.31
C ASN A 38 -27.71 -12.92 -16.17
N PRO A 39 -28.67 -12.98 -17.14
CA PRO A 39 -28.94 -11.86 -18.03
C PRO A 39 -29.42 -10.59 -17.33
N GLY A 40 -30.05 -10.71 -16.15
CA GLY A 40 -30.63 -9.58 -15.42
C GLY A 40 -29.73 -8.97 -14.35
N THR A 41 -28.72 -9.72 -13.86
CA THR A 41 -27.91 -9.32 -12.70
C THR A 41 -26.44 -9.71 -12.79
N GLY A 42 -26.08 -10.53 -13.80
CA GLY A 42 -24.71 -11.00 -14.00
C GLY A 42 -23.77 -9.97 -14.63
N VAL A 43 -22.67 -10.45 -15.18
CA VAL A 43 -21.60 -9.61 -15.74
C VAL A 43 -21.99 -8.79 -16.96
N TRP A 44 -23.10 -9.14 -17.61
CA TRP A 44 -23.65 -8.43 -18.76
C TRP A 44 -24.35 -7.10 -18.41
N VAL A 45 -24.68 -6.92 -17.15
CA VAL A 45 -25.46 -5.76 -16.68
C VAL A 45 -24.58 -4.89 -15.80
N ASN A 46 -24.05 -3.82 -16.38
CA ASN A 46 -23.24 -2.83 -15.69
C ASN A 46 -23.82 -1.43 -15.96
N VAL A 47 -23.70 -0.55 -14.98
CA VAL A 47 -23.95 0.88 -15.15
C VAL A 47 -22.62 1.51 -15.53
N PRO A 48 -22.54 2.17 -16.69
CA PRO A 48 -21.32 2.87 -17.07
C PRO A 48 -21.04 4.00 -16.07
N PRO A 49 -19.78 4.37 -15.86
CA PRO A 49 -19.42 5.56 -15.10
C PRO A 49 -19.96 6.82 -15.77
N PRO A 50 -20.00 7.96 -15.06
CA PRO A 50 -20.38 9.24 -15.63
C PRO A 50 -19.65 9.52 -16.94
N GLY A 51 -20.40 9.97 -17.96
CA GLY A 51 -19.81 10.33 -19.24
C GLY A 51 -19.04 11.65 -19.18
N VAL A 52 -18.26 11.91 -20.24
CA VAL A 52 -17.57 13.19 -20.46
C VAL A 52 -18.57 14.35 -20.43
N GLY A 53 -18.22 15.43 -19.75
CA GLY A 53 -19.03 16.65 -19.63
C GLY A 53 -19.10 17.18 -18.21
N CYS A 54 -19.85 18.27 -18.05
CA CYS A 54 -20.07 18.92 -16.77
C CYS A 54 -21.53 18.80 -16.34
N HIS A 55 -21.74 18.55 -15.05
CA HIS A 55 -23.03 18.66 -14.40
C HIS A 55 -22.92 19.47 -13.10
N SER A 56 -24.01 20.08 -12.69
CA SER A 56 -24.08 20.89 -11.47
C SER A 56 -25.33 20.53 -10.68
N GLY A 57 -25.26 20.71 -9.38
CA GLY A 57 -26.35 20.40 -8.48
C GLY A 57 -26.16 21.00 -7.09
N VAL A 58 -27.01 20.58 -6.18
CA VAL A 58 -26.88 20.86 -4.76
C VAL A 58 -26.70 19.53 -4.04
N LEU A 59 -25.61 19.42 -3.32
CA LEU A 59 -25.32 18.31 -2.45
C LEU A 59 -25.85 18.63 -1.05
N THR A 60 -26.56 17.67 -0.41
CA THR A 60 -27.02 17.82 0.97
C THR A 60 -26.56 16.62 1.80
N VAL A 61 -25.81 16.91 2.87
CA VAL A 61 -25.25 15.90 3.77
C VAL A 61 -25.46 16.37 5.20
N ASN A 62 -26.05 15.54 6.04
CA ASN A 62 -26.29 15.82 7.46
C ASN A 62 -26.98 17.19 7.73
N GLY A 63 -27.86 17.60 6.82
CA GLY A 63 -28.59 18.88 6.91
C GLY A 63 -27.83 20.11 6.40
N SER A 64 -26.57 19.99 6.02
CA SER A 64 -25.78 21.02 5.34
C SER A 64 -25.94 20.89 3.83
N SER A 65 -26.02 22.01 3.11
CA SER A 65 -26.16 22.02 1.64
C SER A 65 -25.06 22.83 0.99
N ALA A 66 -24.55 22.36 -0.13
CA ALA A 66 -23.51 23.03 -0.90
C ALA A 66 -23.80 22.94 -2.41
N ALA A 67 -23.48 23.98 -3.15
CA ALA A 67 -23.48 23.94 -4.61
C ALA A 67 -22.26 23.14 -5.08
N ILE A 68 -22.46 22.23 -6.04
CA ILE A 68 -21.39 21.40 -6.58
C ILE A 68 -21.42 21.38 -8.09
N VAL A 69 -20.23 21.39 -8.71
CA VAL A 69 -20.02 21.21 -10.14
C VAL A 69 -18.98 20.11 -10.32
N VAL A 70 -19.33 19.10 -11.12
CA VAL A 70 -18.43 18.01 -11.50
C VAL A 70 -18.25 18.03 -12.99
N CYS A 71 -17.01 18.03 -13.47
CA CYS A 71 -16.67 17.92 -14.88
C CYS A 71 -15.73 16.72 -15.10
N VAL A 72 -16.02 15.88 -16.08
CA VAL A 72 -15.16 14.79 -16.52
C VAL A 72 -14.63 15.13 -17.91
N THR A 73 -13.32 15.14 -18.07
CA THR A 73 -12.65 15.39 -19.35
C THR A 73 -12.59 14.13 -20.22
N PRO A 74 -12.31 14.23 -21.54
CA PRO A 74 -12.20 13.08 -22.43
C PRO A 74 -11.11 12.07 -22.04
N ASP A 75 -10.06 12.51 -21.37
CA ASP A 75 -8.96 11.69 -20.84
C ASP A 75 -9.24 11.13 -19.44
N GLY A 76 -10.45 11.35 -18.91
CA GLY A 76 -10.90 10.78 -17.63
C GLY A 76 -10.46 11.57 -16.39
N PHE A 77 -9.94 12.79 -16.55
CA PHE A 77 -9.63 13.66 -15.42
C PHE A 77 -10.92 14.25 -14.82
N VAL A 78 -11.00 14.32 -13.51
CA VAL A 78 -12.22 14.74 -12.81
C VAL A 78 -12.00 16.06 -12.10
N ARG A 79 -12.77 17.10 -12.46
CA ARG A 79 -12.79 18.37 -11.74
C ARG A 79 -14.03 18.42 -10.84
N ILE A 80 -13.81 18.69 -9.56
CA ILE A 80 -14.85 18.92 -8.54
C ILE A 80 -14.72 20.34 -8.04
N ALA A 81 -15.80 21.11 -8.07
CA ALA A 81 -15.82 22.48 -7.55
C ALA A 81 -17.03 22.69 -6.66
N SER A 82 -16.85 23.30 -5.49
CA SER A 82 -17.91 23.62 -4.55
C SER A 82 -17.63 24.92 -3.79
N ASN A 83 -18.69 25.53 -3.26
CA ASN A 83 -18.60 26.65 -2.33
C ASN A 83 -18.30 26.22 -0.88
N GLU A 84 -18.20 24.91 -0.63
CA GLU A 84 -17.91 24.32 0.68
C GLU A 84 -16.84 23.23 0.52
N THR A 85 -15.79 23.27 1.35
CA THR A 85 -14.65 22.33 1.26
C THR A 85 -15.09 20.90 1.54
N TRP A 86 -15.96 20.70 2.54
CA TRP A 86 -16.47 19.37 2.88
C TRP A 86 -17.17 18.68 1.69
N ALA A 87 -17.85 19.45 0.86
CA ALA A 87 -18.57 18.91 -0.30
C ALA A 87 -17.61 18.43 -1.40
N VAL A 88 -16.43 19.06 -1.51
CA VAL A 88 -15.39 18.62 -2.46
C VAL A 88 -14.86 17.24 -2.06
N PHE A 89 -14.53 17.03 -0.79
CA PHE A 89 -14.05 15.73 -0.31
C PHE A 89 -15.13 14.65 -0.35
N TYR A 90 -16.38 15.01 -0.03
CA TYR A 90 -17.49 14.07 -0.16
C TYR A 90 -17.63 13.58 -1.60
N GLU A 91 -17.63 14.48 -2.56
CA GLU A 91 -17.79 14.13 -3.98
C GLU A 91 -16.56 13.40 -4.50
N GLN A 92 -15.34 13.75 -4.04
CA GLN A 92 -14.13 13.00 -4.37
C GLN A 92 -14.27 11.54 -3.91
N GLY A 93 -14.72 11.30 -2.67
CA GLY A 93 -14.94 9.95 -2.15
C GLY A 93 -16.00 9.18 -2.93
N TYR A 94 -17.13 9.85 -3.28
CA TYR A 94 -18.18 9.24 -4.08
C TYR A 94 -17.68 8.81 -5.46
N LEU A 95 -17.00 9.70 -6.17
CA LEU A 95 -16.49 9.43 -7.52
C LEU A 95 -15.34 8.45 -7.52
N THR A 96 -14.44 8.51 -6.54
CA THR A 96 -13.38 7.50 -6.39
C THR A 96 -13.98 6.11 -6.22
N ALA A 97 -15.02 5.97 -5.39
CA ALA A 97 -15.71 4.70 -5.25
C ALA A 97 -16.45 4.30 -6.54
N GLU A 98 -17.05 5.23 -7.26
CA GLU A 98 -17.74 4.92 -8.52
C GLU A 98 -16.78 4.37 -9.59
N TYR A 99 -15.57 4.93 -9.68
CA TYR A 99 -14.57 4.51 -10.66
C TYR A 99 -13.69 3.34 -10.19
N ARG A 100 -13.42 3.24 -8.89
CA ARG A 100 -12.31 2.44 -8.34
C ARG A 100 -12.68 1.56 -7.13
N LEU A 101 -13.97 1.40 -6.78
CA LEU A 101 -14.36 0.71 -5.53
C LEU A 101 -13.67 -0.65 -5.34
N ALA A 102 -13.60 -1.48 -6.39
CA ALA A 102 -12.96 -2.78 -6.25
C ALA A 102 -11.48 -2.66 -5.90
N GLN A 103 -10.75 -1.76 -6.57
CA GLN A 103 -9.33 -1.53 -6.34
C GLN A 103 -9.09 -1.08 -4.89
N MET A 104 -9.70 0.04 -4.47
CA MET A 104 -9.50 0.57 -3.12
C MET A 104 -9.94 -0.42 -2.02
N TYR A 105 -11.06 -1.12 -2.25
CA TYR A 105 -11.59 -2.06 -1.28
C TYR A 105 -10.67 -3.27 -1.06
N PHE A 106 -10.13 -3.85 -2.14
CA PHE A 106 -9.23 -4.98 -2.02
C PHE A 106 -7.86 -4.59 -1.45
N MET A 107 -7.37 -3.38 -1.75
CA MET A 107 -6.15 -2.84 -1.10
C MET A 107 -6.35 -2.74 0.42
N ALA A 108 -7.42 -2.11 0.87
CA ALA A 108 -7.70 -1.99 2.30
C ALA A 108 -7.90 -3.36 2.99
N MET A 109 -8.67 -4.27 2.37
CA MET A 109 -8.90 -5.62 2.92
C MET A 109 -7.61 -6.43 3.01
N MET A 110 -6.71 -6.31 2.05
CA MET A 110 -5.40 -6.97 2.06
C MET A 110 -4.57 -6.46 3.23
N THR A 111 -4.41 -5.15 3.32
CA THR A 111 -3.54 -4.55 4.34
C THR A 111 -4.10 -4.75 5.75
N MET A 112 -5.41 -4.82 5.89
CA MET A 112 -6.07 -5.18 7.16
C MET A 112 -5.99 -6.68 7.50
N GLY A 113 -5.35 -7.51 6.65
CA GLY A 113 -5.25 -8.96 6.83
C GLY A 113 -6.62 -9.65 6.85
N ASN A 114 -7.50 -9.31 5.91
CA ASN A 114 -8.89 -9.78 5.85
C ASN A 114 -9.32 -10.32 4.48
N LEU A 115 -8.38 -10.50 3.53
CA LEU A 115 -8.70 -11.01 2.18
C LEU A 115 -9.28 -12.42 2.20
N SER A 116 -8.82 -13.28 3.10
CA SER A 116 -9.28 -14.66 3.22
C SER A 116 -10.78 -14.75 3.55
N SER A 117 -11.36 -13.70 4.11
CA SER A 117 -12.81 -13.59 4.34
C SER A 117 -13.62 -13.56 3.04
N ILE A 118 -12.99 -13.17 1.93
CA ILE A 118 -13.62 -13.06 0.60
C ILE A 118 -13.15 -14.18 -0.31
N VAL A 119 -11.84 -14.42 -0.36
CA VAL A 119 -11.17 -15.31 -1.33
C VAL A 119 -10.97 -16.72 -0.78
N GLY A 120 -10.97 -16.89 0.55
CA GLY A 120 -10.76 -18.20 1.20
C GLY A 120 -9.29 -18.48 1.53
N PRO A 121 -8.94 -19.74 1.84
CA PRO A 121 -7.68 -20.08 2.49
C PRO A 121 -6.42 -19.83 1.63
N SER A 122 -6.57 -19.67 0.33
CA SER A 122 -5.42 -19.49 -0.57
C SER A 122 -4.63 -18.18 -0.33
N VAL A 123 -5.24 -17.20 0.36
CA VAL A 123 -4.61 -15.91 0.68
C VAL A 123 -4.36 -15.74 2.18
N LEU A 124 -4.57 -16.76 2.98
CA LEU A 124 -4.34 -16.69 4.42
C LEU A 124 -2.90 -16.29 4.78
N PRO A 125 -1.83 -16.81 4.14
CA PRO A 125 -0.47 -16.34 4.44
C PRO A 125 -0.25 -14.84 4.17
N SER A 126 -0.94 -14.26 3.20
CA SER A 126 -0.92 -12.81 2.98
C SER A 126 -1.62 -12.05 4.14
N ASP A 127 -2.76 -12.57 4.62
CA ASP A 127 -3.44 -11.96 5.76
C ASP A 127 -2.59 -12.05 7.03
N GLU A 128 -1.97 -13.21 7.30
CA GLU A 128 -1.06 -13.41 8.43
C GLU A 128 0.11 -12.42 8.40
N PHE A 129 0.69 -12.20 7.21
CA PHE A 129 1.76 -11.24 7.00
C PHE A 129 1.34 -9.83 7.44
N PHE A 130 0.20 -9.31 6.95
CA PHE A 130 -0.27 -7.98 7.29
C PHE A 130 -0.72 -7.86 8.75
N ARG A 131 -1.17 -8.96 9.38
CA ARG A 131 -1.43 -8.99 10.83
C ARG A 131 -0.14 -8.82 11.64
N VAL A 132 0.95 -9.42 11.18
CA VAL A 132 2.27 -9.23 11.80
C VAL A 132 2.74 -7.77 11.68
N LEU A 133 2.38 -7.05 10.62
CA LEU A 133 2.64 -5.60 10.50
C LEU A 133 1.76 -4.74 11.43
N LEU A 134 0.90 -5.34 12.25
CA LEU A 134 0.01 -4.64 13.19
C LEU A 134 -0.93 -3.62 12.53
N THR A 135 -1.20 -3.74 11.24
CA THR A 135 -1.97 -2.74 10.49
C THR A 135 -3.33 -2.43 11.14
N PRO A 136 -4.13 -3.41 11.60
CA PRO A 136 -5.40 -3.10 12.27
C PRO A 136 -5.23 -2.26 13.55
N GLN A 137 -4.20 -2.53 14.33
CA GLN A 137 -3.89 -1.81 15.58
C GLN A 137 -3.39 -0.40 15.27
N VAL A 138 -2.43 -0.28 14.35
CA VAL A 138 -1.83 1.00 13.97
C VAL A 138 -2.87 1.95 13.38
N THR A 139 -3.70 1.48 12.44
CA THR A 139 -4.75 2.31 11.84
C THR A 139 -5.78 2.77 12.87
N GLN A 140 -6.15 1.90 13.82
CA GLN A 140 -7.05 2.26 14.91
C GLN A 140 -6.44 3.32 15.84
N GLU A 141 -5.14 3.21 16.16
CA GLU A 141 -4.43 4.19 16.98
C GLU A 141 -4.33 5.54 16.26
N ILE A 142 -4.03 5.56 14.94
CA ILE A 142 -4.03 6.78 14.14
C ILE A 142 -5.41 7.47 14.21
N VAL A 143 -6.49 6.74 13.93
CA VAL A 143 -7.86 7.30 13.97
C VAL A 143 -8.22 7.84 15.34
N ASN A 144 -7.83 7.15 16.42
CA ASN A 144 -8.06 7.60 17.79
C ASN A 144 -7.29 8.88 18.15
N SER A 145 -6.13 9.11 17.53
CA SER A 145 -5.30 10.30 17.77
C SER A 145 -5.74 11.54 16.99
N LEU A 146 -6.59 11.37 15.95
CA LEU A 146 -7.00 12.47 15.09
C LEU A 146 -7.74 13.58 15.85
N ASN A 147 -7.31 14.81 15.63
CA ASN A 147 -8.08 15.98 16.10
C ASN A 147 -9.34 16.16 15.24
N LYS A 148 -10.50 15.86 15.82
CA LYS A 148 -11.80 15.92 15.13
C LYS A 148 -12.22 17.31 14.64
N SER A 149 -11.54 18.36 15.08
CA SER A 149 -11.75 19.75 14.63
C SER A 149 -10.73 20.18 13.57
N SER A 150 -9.84 19.28 13.11
CA SER A 150 -8.83 19.58 12.11
C SER A 150 -9.39 19.50 10.69
N PHE A 151 -8.75 20.21 9.76
CA PHE A 151 -8.98 20.09 8.32
C PHE A 151 -8.73 18.66 7.82
N VAL A 152 -7.72 17.98 8.34
CA VAL A 152 -7.40 16.58 8.01
C VAL A 152 -8.57 15.65 8.36
N TYR A 153 -9.12 15.77 9.58
CA TYR A 153 -10.29 14.97 9.96
C TYR A 153 -11.53 15.29 9.12
N GLU A 154 -11.76 16.56 8.80
CA GLU A 154 -12.87 16.96 7.92
C GLU A 154 -12.74 16.29 6.54
N ALA A 155 -11.56 16.31 5.92
CA ALA A 155 -11.30 15.67 4.64
C ALA A 155 -11.56 14.16 4.71
N LEU A 156 -10.99 13.46 5.67
CA LEU A 156 -11.17 12.02 5.88
C LEU A 156 -12.63 11.64 6.14
N TYR A 157 -13.32 12.40 6.99
CA TYR A 157 -14.71 12.13 7.36
C TYR A 157 -15.67 12.27 6.17
N TYR A 158 -15.59 13.39 5.44
CA TYR A 158 -16.50 13.60 4.31
C TYR A 158 -16.15 12.73 3.11
N TYR A 159 -14.88 12.44 2.87
CA TYR A 159 -14.47 11.44 1.87
C TYR A 159 -15.08 10.07 2.19
N THR A 160 -14.98 9.62 3.44
CA THR A 160 -15.60 8.37 3.92
C THR A 160 -17.11 8.36 3.71
N LEU A 161 -17.80 9.46 4.01
CA LEU A 161 -19.25 9.59 3.77
C LEU A 161 -19.57 9.49 2.27
N GLY A 162 -18.76 10.09 1.41
CA GLY A 162 -18.93 10.02 -0.06
C GLY A 162 -18.78 8.59 -0.58
N VAL A 163 -17.73 7.88 -0.18
CA VAL A 163 -17.54 6.46 -0.51
C VAL A 163 -18.76 5.63 -0.08
N ASN A 164 -19.25 5.84 1.14
CA ASN A 164 -20.38 5.12 1.69
C ASN A 164 -21.72 5.47 1.00
N ALA A 165 -21.86 6.69 0.56
CA ALA A 165 -23.01 7.10 -0.26
C ALA A 165 -23.02 6.31 -1.56
N TYR A 166 -21.91 6.16 -2.26
CA TYR A 166 -21.83 5.31 -3.44
C TYR A 166 -22.12 3.83 -3.12
N ILE A 167 -21.49 3.26 -2.07
CA ILE A 167 -21.74 1.88 -1.64
C ILE A 167 -23.23 1.64 -1.38
N SER A 168 -23.94 2.60 -0.79
CA SER A 168 -25.36 2.48 -0.50
C SER A 168 -26.25 2.43 -1.76
N THR A 169 -25.76 2.94 -2.89
CA THR A 169 -26.47 2.88 -4.19
C THR A 169 -26.32 1.52 -4.90
N LEU A 170 -25.45 0.63 -4.39
CA LEU A 170 -25.15 -0.64 -5.04
C LEU A 170 -26.38 -1.57 -5.02
N SER A 171 -26.85 -1.88 -6.20
CA SER A 171 -27.86 -2.90 -6.47
C SER A 171 -27.17 -4.05 -7.24
N PRO A 172 -27.82 -5.21 -7.44
CA PRO A 172 -27.26 -6.28 -8.27
C PRO A 172 -26.84 -5.81 -9.68
N ARG A 173 -27.48 -4.78 -10.22
CA ARG A 173 -27.12 -4.20 -11.53
C ARG A 173 -25.91 -3.26 -11.43
N ARG A 174 -25.80 -2.49 -10.37
CA ARG A 174 -24.73 -1.49 -10.17
C ARG A 174 -23.50 -2.06 -9.50
N MET A 175 -23.57 -3.30 -9.01
CA MET A 175 -22.43 -3.96 -8.36
C MET A 175 -21.27 -4.11 -9.36
N PRO A 176 -20.04 -3.70 -9.01
CA PRO A 176 -18.87 -3.94 -9.83
C PRO A 176 -18.69 -5.42 -10.17
N ILE A 177 -18.17 -5.70 -11.38
CA ILE A 177 -18.07 -7.07 -11.91
C ILE A 177 -17.36 -8.01 -10.96
N VAL A 178 -16.26 -7.58 -10.36
CA VAL A 178 -15.46 -8.39 -9.44
C VAL A 178 -16.30 -8.87 -8.24
N PHE A 179 -17.09 -7.98 -7.65
CA PHE A 179 -17.96 -8.35 -6.52
C PHE A 179 -19.07 -9.31 -6.95
N LYS A 180 -19.59 -9.18 -8.18
CA LYS A 180 -20.56 -10.13 -8.75
C LYS A 180 -19.95 -11.54 -8.89
N VAL A 181 -18.73 -11.61 -9.43
CA VAL A 181 -18.02 -12.86 -9.67
C VAL A 181 -17.66 -13.57 -8.36
N LEU A 182 -17.23 -12.82 -7.35
CA LEU A 182 -16.88 -13.35 -6.03
C LEU A 182 -18.08 -13.58 -5.12
N GLY A 183 -19.28 -13.09 -5.51
CA GLY A 183 -20.49 -13.17 -4.71
C GLY A 183 -20.39 -12.41 -3.39
N PHE A 184 -19.68 -11.31 -3.43
CA PHE A 184 -19.38 -10.51 -2.25
C PHE A 184 -20.06 -9.14 -2.33
N LYS A 185 -20.56 -8.65 -1.20
CA LYS A 185 -21.08 -7.28 -1.06
C LYS A 185 -20.15 -6.49 -0.17
N PRO A 186 -19.60 -5.35 -0.64
CA PRO A 186 -18.72 -4.53 0.18
C PRO A 186 -19.47 -4.01 1.43
N ARG A 187 -18.80 -4.02 2.57
CA ARG A 187 -19.23 -3.31 3.77
C ARG A 187 -19.02 -1.81 3.59
N GLN A 188 -19.51 -1.03 4.52
CA GLN A 188 -19.19 0.38 4.55
C GLN A 188 -17.69 0.60 4.76
N TRP A 189 -17.18 1.64 4.12
CA TRP A 189 -15.83 2.16 4.26
C TRP A 189 -15.66 2.88 5.58
N THR A 190 -14.50 2.77 6.18
CA THR A 190 -14.14 3.48 7.41
C THR A 190 -12.88 4.33 7.20
N ILE A 191 -12.58 5.23 8.12
CA ILE A 191 -11.34 6.03 8.05
C ILE A 191 -10.12 5.12 8.21
N GLU A 192 -10.24 4.04 8.98
CA GLU A 192 -9.19 3.02 9.11
C GLU A 192 -8.86 2.35 7.77
N ASP A 193 -9.83 2.19 6.86
CA ASP A 193 -9.57 1.65 5.53
C ASP A 193 -8.69 2.59 4.68
N THR A 194 -8.86 3.90 4.83
CA THR A 194 -7.99 4.91 4.21
C THR A 194 -6.57 4.81 4.75
N PHE A 195 -6.40 4.70 6.07
CA PHE A 195 -5.08 4.49 6.68
C PHE A 195 -4.48 3.12 6.37
N ALA A 196 -5.29 2.10 6.13
CA ALA A 196 -4.79 0.82 5.62
C ALA A 196 -4.15 0.96 4.23
N ILE A 197 -4.72 1.80 3.35
CA ILE A 197 -4.09 2.12 2.06
C ILE A 197 -2.78 2.89 2.27
N GLN A 198 -2.74 3.87 3.16
CA GLN A 198 -1.51 4.55 3.54
C GLN A 198 -0.45 3.55 4.00
N GLN A 199 -0.77 2.64 4.93
CA GLN A 199 0.13 1.60 5.42
C GLN A 199 0.64 0.68 4.29
N LEU A 200 -0.24 0.32 3.33
CA LEU A 200 0.15 -0.48 2.18
C LEU A 200 1.20 0.23 1.33
N LEU A 201 0.94 1.50 0.99
CA LEU A 201 1.84 2.29 0.15
C LEU A 201 3.16 2.56 0.87
N THR A 202 3.12 2.90 2.14
CA THR A 202 4.31 3.09 2.97
C THR A 202 5.14 1.80 3.05
N TRP A 203 4.49 0.65 3.27
CA TRP A 203 5.17 -0.64 3.27
C TRP A 203 5.79 -0.97 1.91
N SER A 204 5.05 -0.79 0.82
CA SER A 204 5.55 -1.09 -0.52
C SER A 204 6.73 -0.21 -0.94
N LEU A 205 6.87 0.98 -0.36
CA LEU A 205 7.98 1.90 -0.59
C LEU A 205 9.07 1.83 0.50
N SER A 206 8.88 1.03 1.54
CA SER A 206 9.89 0.87 2.61
C SER A 206 11.05 -0.03 2.22
N GLY A 207 10.97 -0.73 1.11
CA GLY A 207 11.89 -1.73 0.58
C GLY A 207 12.76 -2.39 1.63
N THR A 208 12.66 -3.71 1.86
CA THR A 208 13.92 -4.38 2.12
C THR A 208 13.85 -5.52 3.14
N ALA A 209 13.65 -6.69 2.59
CA ALA A 209 14.21 -7.90 3.19
C ALA A 209 15.72 -8.08 2.86
N ASP A 210 16.32 -7.15 2.12
CA ASP A 210 17.73 -7.23 1.68
C ASP A 210 18.74 -7.55 2.78
N PRO A 211 18.62 -7.04 4.03
CA PRO A 211 19.51 -7.43 5.09
C PRO A 211 19.53 -8.93 5.39
N LEU A 212 18.45 -9.66 5.17
CA LEU A 212 18.38 -11.10 5.45
C LEU A 212 19.23 -11.92 4.48
N PRO A 213 19.02 -11.87 3.14
CA PRO A 213 19.85 -12.59 2.19
C PRO A 213 21.29 -12.07 2.16
N PHE A 214 21.52 -10.78 2.39
CA PHE A 214 22.85 -10.22 2.52
C PHE A 214 23.62 -10.84 3.71
N THR A 215 22.96 -11.00 4.86
CA THR A 215 23.56 -11.64 6.02
C THR A 215 23.91 -13.11 5.74
N ILE A 216 23.03 -13.85 5.05
CA ILE A 216 23.35 -15.23 4.62
C ILE A 216 24.54 -15.24 3.67
N ALA A 217 24.60 -14.30 2.72
CA ALA A 217 25.72 -14.20 1.80
C ALA A 217 27.03 -13.94 2.57
N LEU A 218 27.06 -13.00 3.51
CA LEU A 218 28.23 -12.74 4.38
C LEU A 218 28.66 -13.96 5.20
N LEU A 219 27.72 -14.81 5.60
CA LEU A 219 28.02 -16.02 6.36
C LEU A 219 28.54 -17.18 5.48
N LYS A 220 28.15 -17.24 4.21
CA LYS A 220 28.41 -18.39 3.32
C LYS A 220 29.49 -18.10 2.26
N MET A 221 29.75 -16.86 1.91
CA MET A 221 30.62 -16.46 0.79
C MET A 221 31.82 -15.65 1.29
N PRO A 222 32.94 -15.66 0.54
CA PRO A 222 34.02 -14.72 0.79
C PRO A 222 33.52 -13.28 0.66
N PRO A 223 33.94 -12.38 1.52
CA PRO A 223 33.50 -11.01 1.54
C PRO A 223 33.63 -10.28 0.18
N GLU A 224 34.71 -10.52 -0.55
CA GLU A 224 34.94 -9.92 -1.86
C GLU A 224 33.88 -10.32 -2.87
N ALA A 225 33.36 -11.54 -2.77
CA ALA A 225 32.28 -12.01 -3.62
C ALA A 225 30.94 -11.34 -3.23
N VAL A 226 30.70 -11.14 -1.93
CA VAL A 226 29.48 -10.44 -1.46
C VAL A 226 29.49 -9.01 -1.93
N TYR A 227 30.61 -8.30 -1.84
CA TYR A 227 30.73 -6.92 -2.34
C TYR A 227 30.65 -6.78 -3.85
N ALA A 228 30.90 -7.84 -4.61
CA ALA A 228 30.69 -7.81 -6.06
C ALA A 228 29.19 -7.75 -6.42
N PHE A 229 28.32 -8.34 -5.58
CA PHE A 229 26.85 -8.32 -5.76
C PHE A 229 26.19 -7.15 -5.02
N TYR A 230 26.74 -6.76 -3.87
CA TYR A 230 26.27 -5.66 -3.03
C TYR A 230 27.40 -4.62 -2.90
N PRO A 231 27.66 -3.81 -3.91
CA PRO A 231 28.73 -2.83 -3.84
C PRO A 231 28.47 -1.84 -2.69
N ALA A 232 29.52 -1.60 -1.90
CA ALA A 232 29.45 -0.61 -0.84
C ALA A 232 29.12 0.77 -1.43
N TYR A 233 28.09 1.40 -0.91
CA TYR A 233 27.73 2.76 -1.29
C TYR A 233 28.61 3.78 -0.53
N PRO A 234 28.95 4.90 -1.13
CA PRO A 234 28.54 5.43 -2.43
C PRO A 234 29.38 4.87 -3.59
N PRO A 235 28.78 4.71 -4.78
CA PRO A 235 29.56 4.49 -6.00
C PRO A 235 30.57 5.63 -6.19
N PRO A 236 31.61 5.43 -7.00
CA PRO A 236 32.58 6.48 -7.29
C PRO A 236 31.82 7.75 -7.71
N PRO A 237 32.33 8.94 -7.34
CA PRO A 237 31.60 10.20 -7.42
C PRO A 237 31.00 10.40 -8.80
N GLN A 238 29.68 10.39 -8.86
CA GLN A 238 28.95 10.85 -10.04
C GLN A 238 29.11 12.38 -10.08
N TYR A 239 29.51 12.90 -11.22
CA TYR A 239 29.61 14.34 -11.39
C TYR A 239 28.19 14.95 -11.29
N PRO A 240 27.92 15.87 -10.36
CA PRO A 240 26.63 16.51 -10.29
C PRO A 240 26.37 17.25 -11.61
N ILE A 241 25.14 17.19 -12.09
CA ILE A 241 24.69 17.87 -13.33
C ILE A 241 24.82 19.40 -13.20
N TYR A 242 24.89 19.91 -11.97
CA TYR A 242 25.06 21.33 -11.67
C TYR A 242 26.51 21.64 -11.27
N PRO A 243 27.12 22.72 -11.79
CA PRO A 243 28.45 23.12 -11.39
C PRO A 243 28.41 23.78 -9.99
N ILE A 244 28.20 22.97 -8.97
CA ILE A 244 28.62 23.35 -7.63
C ILE A 244 30.14 23.29 -7.70
N GLU A 245 30.82 24.36 -7.26
CA GLU A 245 32.26 24.31 -7.11
C GLU A 245 32.60 23.06 -6.29
N TRP A 246 33.06 22.04 -6.99
CA TRP A 246 33.41 20.75 -6.42
C TRP A 246 34.52 20.98 -5.40
N ASN A 247 34.22 20.87 -4.13
CA ASN A 247 35.25 20.82 -3.10
C ASN A 247 35.63 19.36 -2.82
N PRO A 248 36.72 18.86 -3.43
CA PRO A 248 37.14 17.47 -3.25
C PRO A 248 37.45 17.13 -1.79
N SER A 249 37.67 18.13 -0.93
CA SER A 249 37.92 17.88 0.49
C SER A 249 36.70 17.40 1.27
N ILE A 250 35.50 17.64 0.80
CA ILE A 250 34.25 17.14 1.40
C ILE A 250 34.10 15.63 1.12
N TYR A 251 34.60 15.18 -0.04
CA TYR A 251 34.50 13.80 -0.49
C TYR A 251 35.80 13.00 -0.31
N ASN A 252 36.90 13.64 0.10
CA ASN A 252 38.17 12.99 0.36
C ASN A 252 38.19 12.21 1.69
N THR A 253 37.04 12.08 2.35
CA THR A 253 36.82 11.07 3.39
C THR A 253 36.87 9.65 2.82
N THR A 254 36.77 9.47 1.48
CA THR A 254 36.93 8.18 0.82
C THR A 254 38.35 7.59 0.89
N GLY A 255 39.38 8.40 1.16
CA GLY A 255 40.74 7.87 1.39
C GLY A 255 40.92 7.13 2.72
N ASN A 256 39.94 7.21 3.63
CA ASN A 256 39.95 6.57 4.92
C ASN A 256 38.59 5.98 5.37
N MET A 257 37.63 5.83 4.47
CA MET A 257 36.72 4.72 4.66
C MET A 257 37.55 3.44 4.43
N LYS A 258 38.38 3.08 5.37
CA LYS A 258 38.52 1.68 5.73
C LYS A 258 37.09 1.19 5.73
N TYR A 259 36.72 0.41 4.71
CA TYR A 259 35.45 -0.30 4.66
C TYR A 259 35.13 -0.62 6.10
N LEU A 260 34.06 -0.03 6.65
CA LEU A 260 33.61 -0.37 7.99
C LEU A 260 33.85 -1.85 8.07
N ASN A 261 34.71 -2.27 9.03
CA ASN A 261 35.20 -3.64 9.00
C ASN A 261 34.01 -4.53 9.38
N LEU A 262 33.03 -4.61 8.45
CA LEU A 262 31.86 -5.48 8.54
C LEU A 262 32.30 -6.93 8.79
N TYR A 263 33.56 -7.21 8.45
CA TYR A 263 34.24 -8.48 8.77
C TYR A 263 34.60 -8.67 10.23
N SER A 264 34.67 -7.61 11.02
CA SER A 264 34.90 -7.71 12.47
C SER A 264 33.59 -7.85 13.26
N LEU A 265 32.45 -7.62 12.62
CA LEU A 265 31.16 -7.90 13.23
C LEU A 265 30.95 -9.42 13.17
N ASN A 266 31.10 -10.09 14.30
CA ASN A 266 30.56 -11.42 14.44
C ASN A 266 29.02 -11.26 14.53
N PRO A 267 28.25 -11.55 13.48
CA PRO A 267 26.81 -11.37 13.50
C PRO A 267 26.11 -12.43 14.39
N LEU A 268 26.87 -13.39 14.92
CA LEU A 268 26.32 -14.49 15.69
C LEU A 268 26.10 -14.06 17.13
N PRO A 269 24.88 -14.20 17.67
CA PRO A 269 24.62 -14.05 19.08
C PRO A 269 25.44 -15.07 19.89
N PRO A 270 25.84 -14.74 21.11
CA PRO A 270 26.55 -15.69 21.98
C PRO A 270 25.76 -17.00 22.17
N GLY A 271 26.41 -18.13 21.94
CA GLY A 271 25.81 -19.45 22.09
C GLY A 271 25.04 -19.97 20.90
N VAL A 272 24.79 -19.14 19.86
CA VAL A 272 24.09 -19.52 18.63
C VAL A 272 25.08 -20.05 17.60
N SER A 273 24.80 -21.22 17.04
CA SER A 273 25.59 -21.76 15.95
C SER A 273 25.29 -21.05 14.63
N LYS A 274 26.27 -20.99 13.74
CA LYS A 274 26.13 -20.44 12.39
C LYS A 274 24.98 -21.08 11.63
N GLN A 275 24.77 -22.39 11.78
CA GLN A 275 23.73 -23.12 11.05
C GLN A 275 22.33 -22.76 11.57
N GLU A 276 22.15 -22.66 12.88
CA GLU A 276 20.86 -22.25 13.48
C GLU A 276 20.49 -20.83 13.05
N PHE A 277 21.46 -19.92 13.07
CA PHE A 277 21.24 -18.54 12.64
C PHE A 277 20.84 -18.47 11.15
N ILE A 278 21.53 -19.19 10.26
CA ILE A 278 21.15 -19.27 8.85
C ILE A 278 19.73 -19.84 8.70
N SER A 279 19.39 -20.88 9.44
CA SER A 279 18.07 -21.50 9.36
C SER A 279 16.95 -20.57 9.86
N ALA A 280 17.22 -19.77 10.89
CA ALA A 280 16.28 -18.76 11.37
C ALA A 280 16.04 -17.66 10.30
N ILE A 281 17.10 -17.20 9.62
CA ILE A 281 16.98 -16.24 8.52
C ILE A 281 16.24 -16.85 7.31
N ASP A 282 16.53 -18.12 6.96
CA ASP A 282 15.84 -18.82 5.88
C ASP A 282 14.33 -18.94 6.19
N GLU A 283 13.95 -19.13 7.47
CA GLU A 283 12.54 -19.15 7.89
C GLU A 283 11.89 -17.77 7.80
N ALA A 284 12.60 -16.70 8.20
CA ALA A 284 12.14 -15.33 8.01
C ALA A 284 11.90 -15.01 6.52
N ILE A 285 12.83 -15.38 5.64
CA ILE A 285 12.67 -15.21 4.19
C ILE A 285 11.46 -16.01 3.68
N ARG A 286 11.26 -17.23 4.17
CA ARG A 286 10.11 -18.07 3.80
C ARG A 286 8.78 -17.40 4.16
N PHE A 287 8.68 -16.79 5.32
CA PHE A 287 7.49 -16.06 5.75
C PHE A 287 7.08 -14.98 4.73
N TYR A 288 8.04 -14.19 4.23
CA TYR A 288 7.79 -13.24 3.16
C TYR A 288 7.36 -13.91 1.85
N LEU A 289 8.07 -14.97 1.44
CA LEU A 289 7.80 -15.68 0.19
C LEU A 289 6.43 -16.38 0.18
N GLU A 290 5.96 -16.87 1.32
CA GLU A 290 4.64 -17.47 1.46
C GLU A 290 3.54 -16.42 1.31
N GLY A 291 3.72 -15.24 1.90
CA GLY A 291 2.84 -14.09 1.71
C GLY A 291 2.77 -13.67 0.23
N ASP A 292 3.93 -13.45 -0.41
CA ASP A 292 4.03 -13.11 -1.83
C ASP A 292 3.41 -14.17 -2.74
N THR A 293 3.76 -15.42 -2.55
CA THR A 293 3.23 -16.53 -3.36
C THR A 293 1.71 -16.64 -3.24
N SER A 294 1.19 -16.49 -2.03
CA SER A 294 -0.26 -16.53 -1.80
C SER A 294 -0.97 -15.36 -2.48
N PHE A 295 -0.40 -14.17 -2.43
CA PHE A 295 -0.94 -12.98 -3.10
C PHE A 295 -0.88 -13.12 -4.63
N ARG A 296 0.30 -13.42 -5.21
CA ARG A 296 0.50 -13.52 -6.66
C ARG A 296 -0.39 -14.57 -7.31
N ASN A 297 -0.61 -15.68 -6.63
CA ASN A 297 -1.47 -16.77 -7.11
C ASN A 297 -2.97 -16.52 -6.91
N SER A 298 -3.33 -15.45 -6.20
CA SER A 298 -4.72 -15.12 -5.94
C SER A 298 -5.37 -14.35 -7.10
N ILE A 299 -6.71 -14.35 -7.12
CA ILE A 299 -7.47 -13.46 -8.01
C ILE A 299 -7.22 -11.98 -7.68
N VAL A 300 -6.81 -11.68 -6.45
CA VAL A 300 -6.62 -10.31 -5.97
C VAL A 300 -5.49 -9.62 -6.70
N SER A 301 -4.38 -10.31 -6.99
CA SER A 301 -3.27 -9.77 -7.81
C SER A 301 -3.71 -9.33 -9.22
N LYS A 302 -4.85 -9.83 -9.70
CA LYS A 302 -5.45 -9.42 -10.99
C LYS A 302 -6.44 -8.28 -10.85
N ILE A 303 -6.94 -8.03 -9.64
CA ILE A 303 -7.89 -6.94 -9.34
C ILE A 303 -7.16 -5.63 -9.02
N ILE A 304 -6.02 -5.75 -8.34
CA ILE A 304 -5.12 -4.65 -7.97
C ILE A 304 -3.73 -4.85 -8.59
N PRO A 305 -3.65 -4.99 -9.93
CA PRO A 305 -2.36 -5.11 -10.59
C PRO A 305 -1.54 -3.85 -10.32
N GLY A 306 -0.24 -3.99 -10.22
CA GLY A 306 0.67 -2.85 -10.00
C GLY A 306 0.84 -2.43 -8.54
N ILE A 307 0.21 -3.13 -7.60
CA ILE A 307 0.55 -3.04 -6.18
C ILE A 307 0.88 -4.45 -5.71
N ASN A 308 2.16 -4.72 -5.61
CA ASN A 308 2.67 -5.93 -4.99
C ASN A 308 3.39 -5.57 -3.69
N PRO A 309 2.78 -5.80 -2.53
CA PRO A 309 3.38 -5.44 -1.25
C PRO A 309 4.62 -6.25 -0.91
N PHE A 310 4.98 -7.23 -1.74
CA PHE A 310 6.12 -8.13 -1.55
C PHE A 310 7.20 -7.96 -2.62
N GLU A 311 7.09 -6.96 -3.51
CA GLU A 311 7.95 -6.84 -4.70
C GLU A 311 9.42 -6.64 -4.35
N HIS A 312 9.70 -5.92 -3.29
CA HIS A 312 11.05 -5.64 -2.81
C HIS A 312 11.75 -6.80 -2.09
N TYR A 313 11.08 -7.95 -1.94
CA TYR A 313 11.66 -9.16 -1.30
C TYR A 313 12.31 -10.13 -2.29
N VAL A 314 12.16 -9.89 -3.59
CA VAL A 314 12.85 -10.68 -4.60
C VAL A 314 14.10 -9.92 -5.03
N ILE A 315 15.26 -10.43 -4.62
CA ILE A 315 16.58 -9.84 -4.86
C ILE A 315 16.71 -9.32 -6.30
N GLY A 316 16.86 -8.00 -6.45
CA GLY A 316 17.38 -7.37 -7.66
C GLY A 316 16.44 -7.30 -8.87
N LEU A 317 15.13 -7.40 -8.70
CA LEU A 317 14.16 -7.42 -9.80
C LEU A 317 13.09 -6.31 -9.76
N SER A 318 13.26 -5.23 -9.00
CA SER A 318 12.37 -4.09 -9.20
C SER A 318 12.83 -3.31 -10.42
N ASP A 319 12.06 -3.37 -11.50
CA ASP A 319 12.19 -2.46 -12.65
C ASP A 319 11.57 -1.08 -12.33
N GLU A 320 11.22 -0.83 -11.08
CA GLU A 320 10.56 0.38 -10.61
C GLU A 320 11.60 1.41 -10.19
N GLY A 321 11.36 2.62 -10.58
CA GLY A 321 12.16 3.77 -10.23
C GLY A 321 11.30 5.01 -10.35
N SER A 322 11.82 6.15 -9.95
CA SER A 322 11.12 7.42 -10.12
C SER A 322 12.11 8.53 -10.40
N ASN A 323 11.66 9.56 -11.11
CA ASN A 323 12.47 10.74 -11.38
C ASN A 323 11.70 12.00 -10.94
N ASN A 324 12.40 12.93 -10.31
CA ASN A 324 11.93 14.28 -10.17
C ASN A 324 13.07 15.28 -10.37
N TRP A 325 12.74 16.46 -10.81
CA TRP A 325 13.68 17.57 -10.89
C TRP A 325 12.97 18.91 -10.85
N VAL A 326 13.72 19.91 -10.42
CA VAL A 326 13.27 21.29 -10.39
C VAL A 326 14.31 22.16 -11.08
N ALA A 327 13.86 23.20 -11.76
CA ALA A 327 14.73 24.16 -12.45
C ALA A 327 14.15 25.57 -12.40
N LEU A 328 15.04 26.57 -12.48
CA LEU A 328 14.67 27.95 -12.69
C LEU A 328 15.06 28.38 -14.09
N SER A 329 14.14 29.07 -14.78
CA SER A 329 14.49 29.77 -16.01
C SER A 329 15.37 30.99 -15.70
N PRO A 330 16.06 31.55 -16.71
CA PRO A 330 16.79 32.81 -16.55
C PRO A 330 15.92 33.97 -16.08
N ASN A 331 14.61 33.90 -16.28
CA ASN A 331 13.64 34.90 -15.86
C ASN A 331 13.07 34.66 -14.44
N GLY A 332 13.54 33.61 -13.75
CA GLY A 332 13.09 33.27 -12.38
C GLY A 332 11.80 32.44 -12.34
N GLU A 333 11.32 31.91 -13.46
CA GLU A 333 10.19 31.00 -13.49
C GLU A 333 10.62 29.62 -13.00
N ALA A 334 9.91 29.06 -12.06
CA ALA A 334 10.18 27.73 -11.50
C ALA A 334 9.43 26.64 -12.27
N PHE A 335 10.15 25.56 -12.58
CA PHE A 335 9.63 24.36 -13.24
C PHE A 335 9.86 23.15 -12.35
N LEU A 336 8.87 22.28 -12.28
CA LEU A 336 8.97 20.99 -11.62
C LEU A 336 8.48 19.90 -12.58
N ALA A 337 9.22 18.81 -12.65
CA ALA A 337 8.78 17.60 -13.31
C ALA A 337 8.92 16.41 -12.34
N ASN A 338 7.94 15.51 -12.37
CA ASN A 338 7.92 14.31 -11.57
C ASN A 338 7.34 13.16 -12.40
N ASP A 339 8.03 12.05 -12.40
CA ASP A 339 7.69 10.84 -13.16
C ASP A 339 7.82 9.62 -12.24
N PRO A 340 6.78 9.29 -11.46
CA PRO A 340 6.76 8.12 -10.60
C PRO A 340 6.52 6.86 -11.45
N HIS A 341 7.55 6.03 -11.63
CA HIS A 341 7.51 4.82 -12.43
C HIS A 341 6.86 3.66 -11.66
N LEU A 342 5.59 3.82 -11.31
CA LEU A 342 4.80 2.71 -10.81
C LEU A 342 4.28 1.89 -12.00
N THR A 343 3.98 0.61 -11.76
CA THR A 343 3.57 -0.32 -12.82
C THR A 343 2.41 0.20 -13.66
N THR A 344 2.51 0.13 -14.99
CA THR A 344 1.43 0.50 -15.92
C THR A 344 0.37 -0.60 -15.97
N THR A 345 -0.80 -0.35 -15.41
CA THR A 345 -1.87 -1.34 -15.22
C THR A 345 -3.25 -0.82 -15.56
N VAL A 346 -4.23 -1.73 -15.63
CA VAL A 346 -5.66 -1.42 -15.75
C VAL A 346 -6.41 -2.20 -14.67
N PRO A 347 -7.00 -1.52 -13.67
CA PRO A 347 -7.02 -0.06 -13.50
C PRO A 347 -5.64 0.51 -13.21
N SER A 348 -5.42 1.78 -13.58
CA SER A 348 -4.21 2.53 -13.21
C SER A 348 -4.10 2.68 -11.70
N ILE A 349 -2.88 2.78 -11.18
CA ILE A 349 -2.64 3.12 -9.77
C ILE A 349 -3.19 4.51 -9.47
N TRP A 350 -2.96 5.45 -10.37
CA TRP A 350 -3.36 6.84 -10.23
C TRP A 350 -4.77 7.13 -10.73
N ILE A 351 -5.44 8.09 -10.09
CA ILE A 351 -6.66 8.75 -10.55
C ILE A 351 -6.45 10.27 -10.53
N GLY A 352 -6.85 10.97 -11.61
CA GLY A 352 -6.60 12.41 -11.74
C GLY A 352 -7.76 13.25 -11.22
N PHE A 353 -7.45 14.26 -10.38
CA PHE A 353 -8.43 15.20 -9.83
C PHE A 353 -7.96 16.66 -9.92
N GLN A 354 -8.94 17.55 -10.14
CA GLN A 354 -8.88 18.95 -9.74
C GLN A 354 -9.92 19.21 -8.66
N LEU A 355 -9.48 19.62 -7.48
CA LEU A 355 -10.33 19.91 -6.33
C LEU A 355 -10.37 21.42 -6.08
N VAL A 356 -11.56 22.01 -6.14
CA VAL A 356 -11.75 23.47 -5.99
C VAL A 356 -12.78 23.74 -4.89
N GLY A 357 -12.34 24.39 -3.85
CA GLY A 357 -13.15 24.77 -2.68
C GLY A 357 -12.62 26.04 -2.00
N PRO A 358 -13.27 26.51 -0.94
CA PRO A 358 -12.77 27.64 -0.17
C PRO A 358 -11.33 27.39 0.32
N GLY A 359 -10.39 28.26 -0.12
CA GLY A 359 -8.96 28.13 0.25
C GLY A 359 -8.20 27.00 -0.44
N MET A 360 -8.82 26.24 -1.33
CA MET A 360 -8.23 25.11 -2.04
C MET A 360 -8.51 25.17 -3.54
N ASN A 361 -7.47 25.03 -4.35
CA ASN A 361 -7.57 24.80 -5.80
C ASN A 361 -6.35 24.01 -6.22
N VAL A 362 -6.44 22.70 -6.14
CA VAL A 362 -5.35 21.78 -6.37
C VAL A 362 -5.67 20.86 -7.53
N VAL A 363 -4.65 20.51 -8.31
CA VAL A 363 -4.75 19.60 -9.45
C VAL A 363 -3.57 18.64 -9.45
N GLY A 364 -3.86 17.38 -9.72
CA GLY A 364 -2.84 16.32 -9.78
C GLY A 364 -3.44 14.92 -9.77
N VAL A 365 -2.68 14.00 -9.22
CA VAL A 365 -3.06 12.59 -9.14
C VAL A 365 -3.14 12.13 -7.69
N ASP A 366 -4.00 11.15 -7.47
CA ASP A 366 -4.35 10.61 -6.17
C ASP A 366 -4.35 9.08 -6.21
N PHE A 367 -4.22 8.44 -5.05
CA PHE A 367 -4.44 7.01 -4.88
C PHE A 367 -5.91 6.73 -4.52
N PRO A 368 -6.58 5.78 -5.21
CA PRO A 368 -7.93 5.41 -4.85
C PRO A 368 -8.05 4.95 -3.39
N GLY A 369 -8.84 5.69 -2.60
CA GLY A 369 -9.08 5.42 -1.19
C GLY A 369 -8.48 6.44 -0.23
N VAL A 370 -7.76 7.43 -0.75
CA VAL A 370 -7.16 8.54 0.02
C VAL A 370 -7.77 9.87 -0.43
N PRO A 371 -8.10 10.82 0.47
CA PRO A 371 -8.57 12.15 0.08
C PRO A 371 -7.42 13.09 -0.30
N GLY A 372 -7.69 14.06 -1.18
CA GLY A 372 -6.76 15.11 -1.59
C GLY A 372 -6.03 14.79 -2.89
N VAL A 373 -4.86 15.36 -3.07
CA VAL A 373 -3.94 15.17 -4.20
C VAL A 373 -2.56 14.81 -3.68
N ILE A 374 -2.06 13.64 -4.06
CA ILE A 374 -0.77 13.13 -3.60
C ILE A 374 0.41 13.79 -4.33
N LEU A 375 0.33 13.91 -5.67
CA LEU A 375 1.34 14.56 -6.48
C LEU A 375 0.65 15.58 -7.39
N GLY A 376 1.12 16.83 -7.36
CA GLY A 376 0.44 17.86 -8.12
C GLY A 376 0.91 19.28 -7.84
N HIS A 377 -0.01 20.21 -8.05
CA HIS A 377 0.22 21.63 -7.78
C HIS A 377 -1.07 22.36 -7.41
N ASN A 378 -0.91 23.47 -6.71
CA ASN A 378 -1.94 24.50 -6.53
C ASN A 378 -1.47 25.82 -7.15
N PRO A 379 -2.19 26.97 -7.05
CA PRO A 379 -1.75 28.24 -7.62
C PRO A 379 -0.44 28.82 -7.06
N TYR A 380 0.09 28.26 -6.00
CA TYR A 380 1.23 28.78 -5.25
C TYR A 380 2.46 27.90 -5.32
N ILE A 381 2.28 26.59 -5.17
CA ILE A 381 3.34 25.61 -5.10
C ILE A 381 3.07 24.41 -6.02
N ALA A 382 4.13 23.72 -6.44
CA ALA A 382 4.11 22.41 -7.06
C ALA A 382 5.00 21.46 -6.26
N TRP A 383 4.61 20.20 -6.20
CA TRP A 383 5.38 19.15 -5.53
C TRP A 383 5.34 17.83 -6.29
N GLY A 384 6.40 17.07 -6.12
CA GLY A 384 6.55 15.71 -6.62
C GLY A 384 7.35 14.89 -5.63
N ALA A 385 7.34 13.59 -5.75
CA ALA A 385 8.06 12.68 -4.88
C ALA A 385 8.74 11.56 -5.66
N THR A 386 9.88 11.12 -5.15
CA THR A 386 10.54 9.87 -5.55
C THR A 386 10.97 9.14 -4.29
N ASP A 387 10.95 7.81 -4.33
CA ASP A 387 11.45 7.03 -3.21
C ASP A 387 12.93 7.36 -2.96
N ALA A 388 13.30 7.51 -1.69
CA ALA A 388 14.66 7.76 -1.25
C ALA A 388 15.37 6.47 -0.82
N GLU A 389 14.67 5.34 -0.84
CA GLU A 389 15.16 4.00 -0.47
C GLU A 389 15.92 3.96 0.87
N PRO A 390 15.39 4.54 1.96
CA PRO A 390 16.07 4.54 3.23
C PRO A 390 15.95 3.20 3.93
N GLN A 391 16.86 2.91 4.84
CA GLN A 391 16.74 1.78 5.75
C GLN A 391 15.69 2.09 6.81
N VAL A 392 14.45 1.64 6.62
CA VAL A 392 13.33 1.81 7.57
C VAL A 392 12.87 0.48 8.18
N VAL A 393 13.43 -0.63 7.73
CA VAL A 393 13.20 -1.97 8.28
C VAL A 393 14.51 -2.49 8.88
N TYR A 394 14.49 -2.85 10.15
CA TYR A 394 15.61 -3.39 10.90
C TYR A 394 15.28 -4.79 11.39
N TYR A 395 16.28 -5.66 11.41
CA TYR A 395 16.16 -7.01 11.94
C TYR A 395 17.05 -7.18 13.17
N TYR A 396 16.46 -7.71 14.23
CA TYR A 396 17.13 -8.05 15.47
C TYR A 396 17.10 -9.56 15.66
N VAL A 397 18.11 -10.05 16.34
CA VAL A 397 18.22 -11.46 16.71
C VAL A 397 18.08 -11.57 18.21
N GLU A 398 17.07 -12.29 18.65
CA GLU A 398 16.87 -12.59 20.07
C GLU A 398 17.14 -14.07 20.32
N VAL A 399 17.67 -14.36 21.50
CA VAL A 399 17.97 -15.73 21.93
C VAL A 399 16.88 -16.20 22.88
N THR A 400 16.38 -17.40 22.64
CA THR A 400 15.40 -18.08 23.50
C THR A 400 16.02 -19.32 24.13
N SER A 401 15.31 -19.95 25.06
CA SER A 401 15.76 -21.21 25.69
C SER A 401 14.57 -22.06 26.09
N PRO A 402 14.64 -23.39 25.93
CA PRO A 402 13.63 -24.30 26.46
C PRO A 402 13.43 -24.21 27.98
N GLU A 403 14.44 -23.72 28.70
CA GLU A 403 14.37 -23.51 30.17
C GLU A 403 13.56 -22.26 30.53
N HIS A 404 13.33 -21.34 29.56
CA HIS A 404 12.61 -20.09 29.70
C HIS A 404 11.53 -19.99 28.61
N PRO A 405 10.49 -20.82 28.61
CA PRO A 405 9.51 -20.85 27.57
C PRO A 405 8.69 -19.56 27.52
N GLY A 406 8.58 -18.96 26.32
CA GLY A 406 7.86 -17.70 26.12
C GLY A 406 8.64 -16.44 26.51
N GLU A 407 9.95 -16.56 26.74
CA GLU A 407 10.85 -15.46 27.07
C GLU A 407 12.03 -15.41 26.10
N TYR A 408 12.65 -14.25 25.97
CA TYR A 408 13.92 -14.04 25.24
C TYR A 408 14.95 -13.37 26.14
N TYR A 409 16.21 -13.61 25.87
CA TYR A 409 17.31 -13.08 26.67
C TYR A 409 17.71 -11.69 26.20
N TYR A 410 17.67 -10.71 27.11
CA TYR A 410 18.07 -9.34 26.84
C TYR A 410 18.75 -8.73 28.07
N ASP A 411 19.95 -8.14 27.89
CA ASP A 411 20.71 -7.38 28.91
C ASP A 411 20.78 -8.08 30.27
N GLY A 412 21.14 -9.37 30.26
CA GLY A 412 21.33 -10.15 31.46
C GLY A 412 20.06 -10.73 32.10
N SER A 413 18.92 -10.59 31.46
CA SER A 413 17.59 -11.00 31.98
C SER A 413 16.76 -11.71 30.92
N TRP A 414 15.89 -12.60 31.39
CA TRP A 414 14.83 -13.19 30.54
C TRP A 414 13.59 -12.30 30.58
N ILE A 415 13.10 -11.92 29.40
CA ILE A 415 11.99 -11.01 29.22
C ILE A 415 10.86 -11.73 28.49
N PRO A 416 9.62 -11.71 29.00
CA PRO A 416 8.51 -12.36 28.33
C PRO A 416 8.15 -11.67 27.02
N PHE A 417 7.84 -12.48 25.99
CA PHE A 417 7.18 -11.98 24.79
C PHE A 417 5.78 -11.47 25.12
N LYS A 418 5.39 -10.39 24.45
CA LYS A 418 3.98 -9.97 24.44
C LYS A 418 3.28 -10.67 23.27
N VAL A 419 2.17 -11.35 23.55
CA VAL A 419 1.38 -12.04 22.51
C VAL A 419 0.05 -11.34 22.33
N ILE A 420 -0.26 -11.01 21.07
CA ILE A 420 -1.58 -10.53 20.65
C ILE A 420 -2.29 -11.71 20.02
N HIS A 421 -3.39 -12.14 20.66
CA HIS A 421 -4.22 -13.23 20.15
C HIS A 421 -5.25 -12.67 19.20
N GLU A 422 -5.26 -13.17 17.96
CA GLU A 422 -6.17 -12.77 16.91
C GLU A 422 -6.90 -13.98 16.33
N GLU A 423 -7.98 -13.71 15.61
CA GLU A 423 -8.71 -14.68 14.82
C GLU A 423 -8.92 -14.13 13.42
N ILE A 424 -8.48 -14.87 12.40
CA ILE A 424 -8.67 -14.52 11.00
C ILE A 424 -9.85 -15.32 10.46
N TYR A 425 -10.90 -14.63 10.01
CA TYR A 425 -12.02 -15.33 9.39
C TYR A 425 -11.67 -15.73 7.95
N VAL A 426 -11.77 -17.03 7.66
CA VAL A 426 -11.44 -17.62 6.37
C VAL A 426 -12.71 -18.21 5.75
N LYS A 427 -13.11 -17.68 4.58
CA LYS A 427 -14.29 -18.17 3.84
C LYS A 427 -14.19 -19.67 3.56
N GLY A 428 -15.21 -20.42 3.97
CA GLY A 428 -15.28 -21.87 3.79
C GLY A 428 -14.54 -22.70 4.85
N VAL A 429 -13.83 -22.04 5.79
CA VAL A 429 -13.12 -22.70 6.91
C VAL A 429 -13.68 -22.26 8.26
N GLY A 430 -13.91 -20.96 8.46
CA GLY A 430 -14.27 -20.33 9.74
C GLY A 430 -13.11 -19.50 10.30
N TYR A 431 -13.14 -19.29 11.62
CA TYR A 431 -12.08 -18.55 12.31
C TYR A 431 -10.83 -19.41 12.52
N VAL A 432 -9.70 -18.87 12.10
CA VAL A 432 -8.36 -19.48 12.28
C VAL A 432 -7.63 -18.65 13.34
N PRO A 433 -7.22 -19.25 14.47
CA PRO A 433 -6.46 -18.54 15.48
C PRO A 433 -5.08 -18.17 14.95
N PHE A 434 -4.64 -16.97 15.24
CA PHE A 434 -3.34 -16.43 14.86
C PHE A 434 -2.75 -15.62 16.01
N ASN A 435 -1.44 -15.73 16.22
CA ASN A 435 -0.76 -15.00 17.28
C ASN A 435 0.28 -14.07 16.68
N VAL A 436 0.19 -12.79 16.95
CA VAL A 436 1.28 -11.85 16.72
C VAL A 436 2.13 -11.77 17.95
N VAL A 437 3.41 -12.13 17.83
CA VAL A 437 4.37 -12.16 18.93
C VAL A 437 5.28 -10.94 18.84
N LEU A 438 5.39 -10.22 19.95
CA LEU A 438 6.17 -8.99 20.06
C LEU A 438 7.32 -9.21 21.03
N ALA A 439 8.52 -8.87 20.58
CA ALA A 439 9.67 -8.60 21.43
C ALA A 439 9.79 -7.10 21.72
N ARG A 440 10.76 -6.69 22.50
CA ARG A 440 11.01 -5.28 22.82
C ARG A 440 11.21 -4.41 21.57
N ASN A 441 11.90 -4.95 20.57
CA ASN A 441 12.34 -4.19 19.40
C ASN A 441 11.42 -4.32 18.17
N GLY A 442 10.30 -5.05 18.27
CA GLY A 442 9.39 -5.21 17.15
C GLY A 442 8.62 -6.51 17.17
N VAL A 443 8.25 -6.99 16.00
CA VAL A 443 7.43 -8.18 15.78
C VAL A 443 8.30 -9.38 15.41
N VAL A 444 7.98 -10.55 15.96
CA VAL A 444 8.64 -11.81 15.63
C VAL A 444 8.14 -12.29 14.28
N ILE A 445 9.07 -12.55 13.36
CA ILE A 445 8.77 -13.05 12.00
C ILE A 445 9.30 -14.47 11.74
N ALA A 446 10.24 -14.94 12.57
CA ALA A 446 10.71 -16.31 12.54
C ALA A 446 11.15 -16.79 13.93
N ASN A 447 11.01 -18.09 14.16
CA ASN A 447 11.47 -18.75 15.38
C ASN A 447 12.02 -20.12 15.01
N TYR A 448 13.34 -20.29 15.11
CA TYR A 448 14.02 -21.53 14.80
C TYR A 448 14.96 -21.93 15.92
N SER A 449 14.71 -23.07 16.54
CA SER A 449 15.48 -23.54 17.72
C SER A 449 15.51 -22.47 18.82
N ASP A 450 16.68 -22.03 19.21
CA ASP A 450 16.89 -21.02 20.25
C ASP A 450 17.10 -19.59 19.67
N VAL A 451 16.72 -19.38 18.39
CA VAL A 451 16.92 -18.12 17.67
C VAL A 451 15.59 -17.58 17.16
N VAL A 452 15.32 -16.31 17.47
CA VAL A 452 14.15 -15.58 17.00
C VAL A 452 14.60 -14.38 16.18
N ILE A 453 14.02 -14.21 14.99
CA ILE A 453 14.20 -13.01 14.16
C ILE A 453 13.06 -12.05 14.43
N VAL A 454 13.41 -10.85 14.84
CA VAL A 454 12.47 -9.75 15.14
C VAL A 454 12.63 -8.66 14.11
N MET A 455 11.54 -8.25 13.50
CA MET A 455 11.49 -7.14 12.55
C MET A 455 10.99 -5.89 13.26
N ASN A 456 11.69 -4.77 13.06
CA ASN A 456 11.23 -3.44 13.42
C ASN A 456 11.11 -2.62 12.14
N TRP A 457 9.89 -2.28 11.80
CA TRP A 457 9.57 -1.36 10.72
C TRP A 457 9.03 -0.06 11.30
N THR A 458 9.46 1.09 10.79
CA THR A 458 8.98 2.39 11.28
C THR A 458 7.47 2.54 11.23
N GLY A 459 6.79 1.89 10.25
CA GLY A 459 5.34 1.86 10.13
C GLY A 459 4.59 0.95 11.13
N LEU A 460 5.30 0.29 12.07
CA LEU A 460 4.65 -0.36 13.23
C LEU A 460 4.14 0.65 14.27
N TYR A 461 4.42 1.93 14.06
CA TYR A 461 3.99 3.02 14.93
C TYR A 461 2.96 3.89 14.23
N PRO A 462 1.99 4.50 14.98
CA PRO A 462 0.96 5.33 14.38
C PRO A 462 1.54 6.65 13.87
N THR A 463 1.41 6.90 12.56
CA THR A 463 1.87 8.10 11.86
C THR A 463 0.80 8.57 10.86
N ASP A 464 0.79 9.84 10.49
CA ASP A 464 -0.29 10.46 9.69
C ASP A 464 0.28 11.11 8.42
N GLU A 465 0.90 10.30 7.55
CA GLU A 465 1.46 10.76 6.28
C GLU A 465 0.40 11.34 5.35
N GLY A 466 -0.85 10.88 5.45
CA GLY A 466 -1.98 11.43 4.68
C GLY A 466 -2.20 12.91 4.95
N ALA A 467 -1.91 13.38 6.15
CA ALA A 467 -1.99 14.79 6.50
C ALA A 467 -0.99 15.65 5.71
N THR A 468 0.18 15.11 5.37
CA THR A 468 1.21 15.81 4.56
C THR A 468 0.61 16.34 3.27
N PHE A 469 -0.03 15.50 2.51
CA PHE A 469 -0.58 15.84 1.19
C PHE A 469 -1.77 16.80 1.30
N LEU A 470 -2.64 16.59 2.28
CA LEU A 470 -3.75 17.52 2.55
C LEU A 470 -3.26 18.93 2.93
N TYR A 471 -2.14 19.04 3.64
CA TYR A 471 -1.51 20.34 3.88
C TYR A 471 -0.82 20.91 2.63
N PHE A 472 -0.27 20.09 1.74
CA PHE A 472 0.26 20.55 0.45
C PHE A 472 -0.85 21.14 -0.43
N ASP A 473 -2.04 20.52 -0.45
CA ASP A 473 -3.18 20.98 -1.23
C ASP A 473 -3.55 22.44 -0.95
N ILE A 474 -3.34 22.90 0.28
CA ILE A 474 -3.69 24.26 0.74
C ILE A 474 -2.45 25.15 1.02
N ALA A 475 -1.23 24.62 0.86
CA ALA A 475 -0.02 25.38 1.10
C ALA A 475 0.15 26.51 0.08
N GLN A 476 0.62 27.69 0.55
CA GLN A 476 0.79 28.87 -0.31
C GLN A 476 2.26 29.28 -0.48
N ASN A 477 3.16 28.61 0.22
CA ASN A 477 4.60 28.90 0.24
C ASN A 477 5.38 27.75 0.89
N LEU A 478 6.71 27.90 0.93
CA LEU A 478 7.62 26.94 1.56
C LEU A 478 7.27 26.64 3.02
N SER A 479 6.85 27.62 3.82
CA SER A 479 6.49 27.38 5.22
C SER A 479 5.28 26.46 5.36
N GLY A 480 4.26 26.62 4.50
CA GLY A 480 3.10 25.72 4.44
C GLY A 480 3.48 24.31 3.98
N PHE A 481 4.38 24.21 3.00
CA PHE A 481 4.91 22.94 2.54
C PHE A 481 5.70 22.22 3.64
N LEU A 482 6.62 22.90 4.33
CA LEU A 482 7.39 22.34 5.45
C LEU A 482 6.49 21.92 6.62
N LYS A 483 5.38 22.63 6.86
CA LYS A 483 4.39 22.19 7.82
C LYS A 483 3.75 20.86 7.41
N GLY A 484 3.41 20.68 6.13
CA GLY A 484 2.95 19.40 5.60
C GLY A 484 3.98 18.30 5.80
N LEU A 485 5.25 18.55 5.42
CA LEU A 485 6.34 17.58 5.60
C LEU A 485 6.49 17.12 7.05
N SER A 486 6.21 17.95 8.04
CA SER A 486 6.35 17.56 9.46
C SER A 486 5.41 16.41 9.92
N TYR A 487 4.48 15.99 9.08
CA TYR A 487 3.63 14.81 9.30
C TYR A 487 4.13 13.56 8.57
N PHE A 488 5.16 13.68 7.72
CA PHE A 488 5.69 12.56 6.97
C PHE A 488 6.82 11.90 7.78
N GLU A 489 6.54 10.76 8.41
CA GLU A 489 7.43 10.15 9.42
C GLU A 489 7.92 8.74 9.03
N VAL A 490 7.23 8.08 8.07
CA VAL A 490 7.58 6.73 7.60
C VAL A 490 7.78 6.79 6.08
N GLY A 491 8.63 5.95 5.52
CA GLY A 491 8.80 5.85 4.07
C GLY A 491 9.37 7.12 3.45
N ILE A 492 10.63 7.39 3.72
CA ILE A 492 11.34 8.61 3.30
C ILE A 492 11.27 8.82 1.79
N GLN A 493 10.90 10.04 1.39
CA GLN A 493 10.80 10.44 -0.01
C GLN A 493 11.73 11.63 -0.32
N ASN A 494 12.19 11.70 -1.58
CA ASN A 494 12.78 12.92 -2.11
C ASN A 494 11.68 13.81 -2.66
N PHE A 495 11.18 14.74 -1.86
CA PHE A 495 10.18 15.70 -2.29
C PHE A 495 10.81 16.83 -3.10
N ALA A 496 10.42 16.95 -4.36
CA ALA A 496 10.68 18.13 -5.18
C ALA A 496 9.68 19.23 -4.83
N TYR A 497 10.14 20.46 -4.73
CA TYR A 497 9.35 21.65 -4.44
C TYR A 497 9.68 22.76 -5.41
N ALA A 498 8.65 23.44 -5.91
CA ALA A 498 8.78 24.68 -6.66
C ALA A 498 7.64 25.62 -6.26
N ASP A 499 7.89 26.95 -6.19
CA ASP A 499 6.83 27.90 -5.94
C ASP A 499 6.80 29.05 -6.96
N ARG A 500 5.67 29.76 -6.98
CA ARG A 500 5.47 30.91 -7.87
C ARG A 500 6.38 32.12 -7.59
N TYR A 501 7.14 32.08 -6.49
CA TYR A 501 8.05 33.13 -6.09
C TYR A 501 9.49 32.86 -6.56
N GLY A 502 9.70 31.75 -7.27
CA GLY A 502 11.00 31.33 -7.78
C GLY A 502 11.86 30.54 -6.80
N ASN A 503 11.28 30.03 -5.71
CA ASN A 503 12.00 29.12 -4.83
C ASN A 503 11.85 27.69 -5.35
N ILE A 504 12.95 26.94 -5.36
CA ILE A 504 12.99 25.54 -5.71
C ILE A 504 13.82 24.77 -4.67
N GLY A 505 13.54 23.48 -4.50
CA GLY A 505 14.29 22.62 -3.58
C GLY A 505 13.98 21.13 -3.74
N ILE A 506 14.88 20.31 -3.22
CA ILE A 506 14.66 18.87 -3.00
C ILE A 506 14.82 18.62 -1.51
N PHE A 507 13.86 17.94 -0.91
CA PHE A 507 13.81 17.62 0.50
C PHE A 507 13.76 16.10 0.65
N ALA A 508 14.84 15.50 1.11
CA ALA A 508 14.83 14.12 1.55
C ALA A 508 14.25 14.07 2.97
N TRP A 509 13.07 13.54 3.10
CA TRP A 509 12.31 13.65 4.35
C TRP A 509 11.64 12.32 4.71
#